data_b97572ea17cb61d385ba72f9254e854e
#
_entry.id   b97572ea17cb61d385ba72f9254e854e
#
_cell.length_a   1.000
_cell.length_b   1.000
_cell.length_c   1.000
_cell.angle_alpha   90.00
_cell.angle_beta   90.00
_cell.angle_gamma   90.00
#
_symmetry.space_group_name_H-M   'P 1'
#
loop_
_entity.id
_entity.type
_entity.pdbx_description
1 polymer ?
#
loop_
_entity_poly.entity_id
_entity_poly.type
_entity_poly.pdbx_seq_one_letter_code
_entity_poly.pdbx_strand_id
1 'polypeptide(L)'
;MSQAHSTASAGITRPRSAGRAGNIALIAVFAAMLAAFAMMPPVPVGPAGVPITLQTFAIALCGMVLGPWRGAAATLLYVVLGLLGLPIFSGMNGGIGVLAGPSAGYILSFTLYALAAGLVARWAVRRFRGMRLGIALFLGGFAASLLLNHPLGILGMSINADLPLRVAAVADLAYWPGDIIKNILAASVAVLIHRAFPDVLRRRGVSMDSLVGAGVDSAAGAHLNGAAASAAEREPGVK
;
A
#
# COMPACT_ATOMS: atom_id res chain seq x y z
N MET A 1 7.13 -22.02 -60.12
CA MET A 1 7.92 -21.31 -59.07
C MET A 1 6.93 -20.49 -58.23
N SER A 2 6.49 -21.06 -57.13
CA SER A 2 5.55 -20.41 -56.21
C SER A 2 6.29 -20.05 -54.96
N GLN A 3 6.47 -18.74 -54.70
CA GLN A 3 7.08 -18.25 -53.47
C GLN A 3 5.99 -18.13 -52.39
N ALA A 4 6.08 -18.96 -51.35
CA ALA A 4 5.27 -18.85 -50.17
C ALA A 4 5.78 -17.69 -49.33
N HIS A 5 5.04 -16.59 -49.22
CA HIS A 5 5.28 -15.52 -48.25
C HIS A 5 4.97 -16.04 -46.83
N SER A 6 6.01 -16.31 -46.08
CA SER A 6 5.92 -16.53 -44.64
C SER A 6 5.64 -15.20 -43.96
N THR A 7 4.41 -14.95 -43.59
CA THR A 7 4.03 -13.83 -42.70
C THR A 7 4.48 -14.17 -41.29
N ALA A 8 5.62 -13.63 -40.89
CA ALA A 8 6.07 -13.66 -39.49
C ALA A 8 5.03 -12.88 -38.63
N SER A 9 4.25 -13.62 -37.88
CA SER A 9 3.35 -13.07 -36.86
C SER A 9 4.22 -12.38 -35.81
N ALA A 10 4.26 -11.04 -35.84
CA ALA A 10 4.83 -10.24 -34.79
C ALA A 10 4.06 -10.51 -33.50
N GLY A 11 4.60 -11.37 -32.66
CA GLY A 11 4.03 -11.68 -31.34
C GLY A 11 3.92 -10.40 -30.55
N ILE A 12 2.67 -9.96 -30.30
CA ILE A 12 2.38 -8.87 -29.37
C ILE A 12 2.88 -9.33 -28.00
N THR A 13 4.07 -8.87 -27.61
CA THR A 13 4.63 -9.09 -26.27
C THR A 13 3.71 -8.40 -25.29
N ARG A 14 2.82 -9.17 -24.63
CA ARG A 14 2.03 -8.68 -23.50
C ARG A 14 2.98 -8.08 -22.47
N PRO A 15 2.72 -6.85 -21.99
CA PRO A 15 3.58 -6.24 -20.98
C PRO A 15 3.65 -7.19 -19.78
N ARG A 16 4.86 -7.63 -19.47
CA ARG A 16 5.16 -8.46 -18.29
C ARG A 16 4.55 -7.76 -17.07
N SER A 17 3.78 -8.49 -16.27
CA SER A 17 3.32 -8.02 -14.95
C SER A 17 4.50 -7.34 -14.25
N ALA A 18 4.28 -6.16 -13.68
CA ALA A 18 5.32 -5.51 -12.89
C ALA A 18 5.79 -6.52 -11.84
N GLY A 19 6.99 -7.05 -12.03
CA GLY A 19 7.57 -8.06 -11.17
C GLY A 19 7.78 -7.50 -9.76
N ARG A 20 8.46 -8.23 -8.90
CA ARG A 20 8.81 -7.78 -7.54
C ARG A 20 9.35 -6.36 -7.51
N ALA A 21 10.19 -5.98 -8.47
CA ALA A 21 10.75 -4.63 -8.61
C ALA A 21 9.67 -3.55 -8.74
N GLY A 22 8.62 -3.76 -9.55
CA GLY A 22 7.54 -2.79 -9.70
C GLY A 22 6.68 -2.64 -8.44
N ASN A 23 6.51 -3.70 -7.64
CA ASN A 23 5.82 -3.60 -6.36
C ASN A 23 6.64 -2.82 -5.33
N ILE A 24 7.95 -3.07 -5.27
CA ILE A 24 8.87 -2.34 -4.38
C ILE A 24 8.90 -0.86 -4.76
N ALA A 25 9.00 -0.54 -6.05
CA ALA A 25 8.99 0.84 -6.52
C ALA A 25 7.68 1.57 -6.13
N LEU A 26 6.52 0.93 -6.28
CA LEU A 26 5.24 1.50 -5.85
C LEU A 26 5.19 1.75 -4.34
N ILE A 27 5.65 0.80 -3.53
CA ILE A 27 5.72 0.93 -2.07
C ILE A 27 6.62 2.12 -1.69
N ALA A 28 7.81 2.22 -2.30
CA ALA A 28 8.74 3.31 -2.03
C ALA A 28 8.19 4.68 -2.44
N VAL A 29 7.60 4.78 -3.63
CA VAL A 29 7.00 6.04 -4.13
C VAL A 29 5.86 6.50 -3.23
N PHE A 30 4.97 5.59 -2.81
CA PHE A 30 3.86 5.95 -1.93
C PHE A 30 4.32 6.26 -0.50
N ALA A 31 5.37 5.62 0.01
CA ALA A 31 5.98 5.99 1.28
C ALA A 31 6.61 7.39 1.22
N ALA A 32 7.30 7.72 0.12
CA ALA A 32 7.85 9.05 -0.11
C ALA A 32 6.75 10.12 -0.27
N MET A 33 5.68 9.79 -0.99
CA MET A 33 4.49 10.66 -1.09
C MET A 33 3.90 10.93 0.29
N LEU A 34 3.76 9.90 1.13
CA LEU A 34 3.23 10.04 2.49
C LEU A 34 4.14 10.95 3.32
N ALA A 35 5.46 10.78 3.24
CA ALA A 35 6.43 11.67 3.90
C ALA A 35 6.27 13.12 3.44
N ALA A 36 6.13 13.36 2.13
CA ALA A 36 5.92 14.72 1.59
C ALA A 36 4.64 15.37 2.15
N PHE A 37 3.52 14.64 2.24
CA PHE A 37 2.29 15.14 2.85
C PHE A 37 2.40 15.35 4.37
N ALA A 38 3.19 14.53 5.05
CA ALA A 38 3.43 14.65 6.49
C ALA A 38 4.27 15.88 6.86
N MET A 39 5.20 16.27 5.97
CA MET A 39 6.08 17.43 6.14
C MET A 39 5.38 18.76 5.81
N MET A 40 4.17 18.74 5.23
CA MET A 40 3.40 19.97 5.03
C MET A 40 3.07 20.64 6.37
N PRO A 41 2.98 21.98 6.41
CA PRO A 41 2.72 22.70 7.65
C PRO A 41 1.52 22.13 8.40
N PRO A 42 1.68 21.68 9.64
CA PRO A 42 0.60 21.17 10.45
C PRO A 42 -0.27 22.31 10.97
N VAL A 43 -1.57 22.09 11.07
CA VAL A 43 -2.49 23.05 11.69
C VAL A 43 -2.66 22.68 13.17
N PRO A 44 -2.18 23.53 14.11
CA PRO A 44 -2.36 23.25 15.54
C PRO A 44 -3.83 23.36 15.93
N VAL A 45 -4.33 22.38 16.69
CA VAL A 45 -5.71 22.32 17.13
C VAL A 45 -5.79 21.89 18.58
N GLY A 46 -6.46 22.72 19.40
CA GLY A 46 -6.79 22.39 20.79
C GLY A 46 -5.58 22.18 21.71
N PRO A 47 -5.85 21.90 22.99
CA PRO A 47 -4.80 21.73 24.01
C PRO A 47 -4.15 20.34 24.02
N ALA A 48 -4.68 19.38 23.26
CA ALA A 48 -4.19 17.99 23.26
C ALA A 48 -2.84 17.80 22.54
N GLY A 49 -2.31 18.83 21.88
CA GLY A 49 -0.98 18.80 21.28
C GLY A 49 -0.85 17.97 20.00
N VAL A 50 -1.94 17.43 19.46
CA VAL A 50 -1.96 16.70 18.18
C VAL A 50 -2.41 17.64 17.06
N PRO A 51 -1.55 17.94 16.08
CA PRO A 51 -1.93 18.84 15.00
C PRO A 51 -2.74 18.11 13.92
N ILE A 52 -3.59 18.87 13.19
CA ILE A 52 -4.20 18.37 11.95
C ILE A 52 -3.14 18.40 10.85
N THR A 53 -2.97 17.25 10.19
CA THR A 53 -2.03 17.06 9.08
C THR A 53 -2.69 16.43 7.88
N LEU A 54 -2.01 16.41 6.74
CA LEU A 54 -2.45 15.67 5.56
C LEU A 54 -2.04 14.19 5.57
N GLN A 55 -1.43 13.70 6.66
CA GLN A 55 -0.99 12.30 6.77
C GLN A 55 -2.15 11.32 6.59
N THR A 56 -3.28 11.54 7.27
CA THR A 56 -4.44 10.63 7.20
C THR A 56 -5.04 10.55 5.80
N PHE A 57 -5.00 11.63 5.02
CA PHE A 57 -5.32 11.61 3.59
C PHE A 57 -4.40 10.69 2.80
N ALA A 58 -3.07 10.86 2.96
CA ALA A 58 -2.08 10.06 2.23
C ALA A 58 -2.15 8.58 2.63
N ILE A 59 -2.41 8.27 3.91
CA ILE A 59 -2.57 6.90 4.41
C ILE A 59 -3.80 6.22 3.80
N ALA A 60 -4.94 6.92 3.81
CA ALA A 60 -6.15 6.44 3.15
C ALA A 60 -5.90 6.16 1.67
N LEU A 61 -5.21 7.09 0.98
CA LEU A 61 -4.86 6.96 -0.42
C LEU A 61 -3.93 5.76 -0.69
N CYS A 62 -2.91 5.52 0.17
CA CYS A 62 -2.07 4.34 0.09
C CYS A 62 -2.89 3.04 0.11
N GLY A 63 -3.82 2.92 1.07
CA GLY A 63 -4.71 1.77 1.16
C GLY A 63 -5.64 1.65 -0.04
N MET A 64 -6.35 2.74 -0.37
CA MET A 64 -7.36 2.76 -1.43
C MET A 64 -6.79 2.51 -2.82
N VAL A 65 -5.58 2.95 -3.12
CA VAL A 65 -4.93 2.81 -4.44
C VAL A 65 -4.13 1.52 -4.55
N LEU A 66 -3.25 1.25 -3.59
CA LEU A 66 -2.34 0.10 -3.65
C LEU A 66 -2.97 -1.20 -3.16
N GLY A 67 -4.08 -1.11 -2.43
CA GLY A 67 -4.71 -2.24 -1.76
C GLY A 67 -4.05 -2.60 -0.43
N PRO A 68 -4.52 -3.68 0.25
CA PRO A 68 -4.21 -3.90 1.65
C PRO A 68 -2.71 -4.08 1.91
N TRP A 69 -2.06 -4.99 1.22
CA TRP A 69 -0.68 -5.38 1.54
C TRP A 69 0.35 -4.33 1.11
N ARG A 70 0.22 -3.78 -0.10
CA ARG A 70 1.14 -2.75 -0.59
C ARG A 70 0.92 -1.40 0.10
N GLY A 71 -0.34 -1.05 0.38
CA GLY A 71 -0.68 0.15 1.13
C GLY A 71 -0.16 0.10 2.55
N ALA A 72 -0.38 -1.02 3.26
CA ALA A 72 0.18 -1.25 4.58
C ALA A 72 1.73 -1.26 4.56
N ALA A 73 2.35 -1.90 3.57
CA ALA A 73 3.81 -1.90 3.44
C ALA A 73 4.40 -0.51 3.20
N ALA A 74 3.75 0.33 2.37
CA ALA A 74 4.18 1.71 2.14
C ALA A 74 4.07 2.55 3.42
N THR A 75 2.97 2.41 4.14
CA THR A 75 2.75 3.10 5.41
C THR A 75 3.71 2.61 6.50
N LEU A 76 3.92 1.28 6.58
CA LEU A 76 4.88 0.70 7.52
C LEU A 76 6.31 1.19 7.23
N LEU A 77 6.72 1.22 5.96
CA LEU A 77 8.02 1.74 5.55
C LEU A 77 8.19 3.19 6.00
N TYR A 78 7.19 4.05 5.78
CA TYR A 78 7.19 5.43 6.25
C TYR A 78 7.34 5.51 7.78
N VAL A 79 6.55 4.76 8.54
CA VAL A 79 6.59 4.75 10.00
C VAL A 79 7.96 4.28 10.51
N VAL A 80 8.49 3.19 9.96
CA VAL A 80 9.81 2.66 10.33
C VAL A 80 10.92 3.66 10.05
N LEU A 81 10.95 4.27 8.87
CA LEU A 81 11.95 5.28 8.53
C LEU A 81 11.88 6.50 9.45
N GLY A 82 10.65 6.96 9.78
CA GLY A 82 10.46 8.06 10.73
C GLY A 82 10.94 7.70 12.14
N LEU A 83 10.67 6.49 12.63
CA LEU A 83 11.13 6.02 13.93
C LEU A 83 12.65 5.79 14.00
N LEU A 84 13.27 5.46 12.86
CA LEU A 84 14.73 5.35 12.74
C LEU A 84 15.44 6.72 12.75
N GLY A 85 14.70 7.82 12.79
CA GLY A 85 15.25 9.15 12.95
C GLY A 85 15.15 10.07 11.73
N LEU A 86 14.57 9.61 10.61
CA LEU A 86 14.31 10.52 9.49
C LEU A 86 13.26 11.57 9.91
N PRO A 87 13.49 12.87 9.65
CA PRO A 87 12.59 13.95 10.05
C PRO A 87 11.38 14.06 9.10
N ILE A 88 10.60 12.98 8.98
CA ILE A 88 9.50 12.83 8.01
C ILE A 88 8.11 12.77 8.66
N PHE A 89 8.01 12.84 9.98
CA PHE A 89 6.74 13.02 10.68
C PHE A 89 6.30 14.49 10.69
N SER A 90 5.10 14.75 11.15
CA SER A 90 4.54 16.09 11.26
C SER A 90 5.47 17.03 12.01
N GLY A 91 5.66 18.25 11.48
CA GLY A 91 6.58 19.22 12.05
C GLY A 91 8.06 18.86 11.89
N MET A 92 8.39 18.04 10.89
CA MET A 92 9.76 17.56 10.61
C MET A 92 10.37 16.80 11.79
N ASN A 93 9.54 16.13 12.56
CA ASN A 93 9.97 15.28 13.68
C ASN A 93 10.38 13.89 13.19
N GLY A 94 11.19 13.20 13.99
CA GLY A 94 11.63 11.83 13.77
C GLY A 94 12.26 11.21 15.01
N GLY A 95 12.56 9.93 14.91
CA GLY A 95 13.11 9.14 15.99
C GLY A 95 12.06 8.54 16.92
N ILE A 96 12.50 7.57 17.73
CA ILE A 96 11.64 6.82 18.64
C ILE A 96 10.96 7.70 19.71
N GLY A 97 11.56 8.87 20.01
CA GLY A 97 11.01 9.83 20.97
C GLY A 97 9.63 10.36 20.59
N VAL A 98 9.22 10.28 19.32
CA VAL A 98 7.88 10.66 18.85
C VAL A 98 6.80 9.78 19.50
N LEU A 99 7.13 8.56 19.89
CA LEU A 99 6.22 7.65 20.59
C LEU A 99 5.91 8.04 22.04
N ALA A 100 6.67 8.95 22.61
CA ALA A 100 6.36 9.56 23.90
C ALA A 100 5.40 10.77 23.78
N GLY A 101 5.11 11.22 22.55
CA GLY A 101 4.19 12.33 22.32
C GLY A 101 2.74 11.90 22.16
N PRO A 102 1.78 12.86 22.23
CA PRO A 102 0.35 12.57 22.14
C PRO A 102 -0.09 11.99 20.81
N SER A 103 0.69 12.17 19.74
CA SER A 103 0.41 11.62 18.41
C SER A 103 0.77 10.15 18.24
N ALA A 104 1.43 9.52 19.23
CA ALA A 104 1.96 8.16 19.15
C ALA A 104 0.91 7.13 18.71
N GLY A 105 -0.27 7.17 19.32
CA GLY A 105 -1.35 6.24 19.01
C GLY A 105 -1.80 6.32 17.55
N TYR A 106 -1.88 7.53 17.00
CA TYR A 106 -2.18 7.74 15.58
C TYR A 106 -1.08 7.13 14.68
N ILE A 107 0.20 7.40 14.99
CA ILE A 107 1.33 6.88 14.20
C ILE A 107 1.32 5.35 14.17
N LEU A 108 1.10 4.71 15.32
CA LEU A 108 1.02 3.25 15.42
C LEU A 108 -0.18 2.66 14.66
N SER A 109 -1.29 3.39 14.60
CA SER A 109 -2.50 2.97 13.88
C SER A 109 -2.39 3.06 12.37
N PHE A 110 -1.50 3.87 11.81
CA PHE A 110 -1.44 4.21 10.39
C PHE A 110 -1.37 3.00 9.48
N THR A 111 -0.54 2.01 9.83
CA THR A 111 -0.40 0.78 9.04
C THR A 111 -1.69 -0.05 9.04
N LEU A 112 -2.37 -0.15 10.19
CA LEU A 112 -3.65 -0.85 10.32
C LEU A 112 -4.76 -0.12 9.56
N TYR A 113 -4.78 1.20 9.62
CA TYR A 113 -5.71 2.03 8.87
C TYR A 113 -5.54 1.83 7.36
N ALA A 114 -4.32 1.92 6.83
CA ALA A 114 -4.04 1.67 5.42
C ALA A 114 -4.43 0.23 4.98
N LEU A 115 -4.17 -0.76 5.84
CA LEU A 115 -4.55 -2.15 5.60
C LEU A 115 -6.08 -2.29 5.46
N ALA A 116 -6.83 -1.76 6.42
CA ALA A 116 -8.30 -1.85 6.44
C ALA A 116 -8.92 -1.09 5.27
N ALA A 117 -8.49 0.15 5.00
CA ALA A 117 -8.92 0.92 3.84
C ALA A 117 -8.64 0.17 2.53
N GLY A 118 -7.49 -0.49 2.45
CA GLY A 118 -7.10 -1.32 1.30
C GLY A 118 -7.94 -2.59 1.14
N LEU A 119 -8.36 -3.23 2.22
CA LEU A 119 -9.26 -4.39 2.18
C LEU A 119 -10.61 -3.99 1.59
N VAL A 120 -11.18 -2.88 2.08
CA VAL A 120 -12.42 -2.33 1.53
C VAL A 120 -12.26 -1.94 0.07
N ALA A 121 -11.16 -1.27 -0.30
CA ALA A 121 -10.91 -0.86 -1.68
C ALA A 121 -10.82 -2.06 -2.62
N ARG A 122 -10.12 -3.14 -2.21
CA ARG A 122 -10.01 -4.37 -2.99
C ARG A 122 -11.36 -5.04 -3.24
N TRP A 123 -12.25 -5.00 -2.26
CA TRP A 123 -13.63 -5.49 -2.39
C TRP A 123 -14.45 -4.55 -3.28
N ALA A 124 -14.43 -3.24 -3.01
CA ALA A 124 -15.25 -2.25 -3.68
C ALA A 124 -14.95 -2.13 -5.19
N VAL A 125 -13.67 -2.15 -5.59
CA VAL A 125 -13.26 -2.09 -7.01
C VAL A 125 -13.74 -3.30 -7.81
N ARG A 126 -13.95 -4.44 -7.18
CA ARG A 126 -14.52 -5.63 -7.84
C ARG A 126 -16.02 -5.52 -8.01
N ARG A 127 -16.72 -4.81 -7.11
CA ARG A 127 -18.17 -4.80 -7.02
C ARG A 127 -18.82 -3.55 -7.67
N PHE A 128 -18.16 -2.40 -7.59
CA PHE A 128 -18.73 -1.10 -7.93
C PHE A 128 -17.91 -0.36 -9.00
N ARG A 129 -18.56 0.63 -9.65
CA ARG A 129 -17.96 1.55 -10.62
C ARG A 129 -18.48 2.97 -10.40
N GLY A 130 -17.77 3.97 -10.92
CA GLY A 130 -18.19 5.37 -10.90
C GLY A 130 -18.49 5.88 -9.51
N MET A 131 -19.61 6.57 -9.34
CA MET A 131 -20.05 7.18 -8.08
C MET A 131 -20.18 6.16 -6.95
N ARG A 132 -20.75 4.98 -7.23
CA ARG A 132 -20.92 3.91 -6.22
C ARG A 132 -19.57 3.43 -5.67
N LEU A 133 -18.55 3.38 -6.50
CA LEU A 133 -17.18 3.08 -6.05
C LEU A 133 -16.66 4.17 -5.12
N GLY A 134 -16.84 5.45 -5.49
CA GLY A 134 -16.43 6.58 -4.65
C GLY A 134 -17.09 6.55 -3.27
N ILE A 135 -18.40 6.33 -3.21
CA ILE A 135 -19.15 6.20 -1.96
C ILE A 135 -18.63 5.02 -1.12
N ALA A 136 -18.40 3.86 -1.73
CA ALA A 136 -17.91 2.68 -1.01
C ALA A 136 -16.48 2.91 -0.46
N LEU A 137 -15.59 3.57 -1.22
CA LEU A 137 -14.25 3.92 -0.77
C LEU A 137 -14.28 4.93 0.35
N PHE A 138 -15.12 5.98 0.24
CA PHE A 138 -15.29 6.98 1.30
C PHE A 138 -15.80 6.33 2.59
N LEU A 139 -16.91 5.62 2.53
CA LEU A 139 -17.53 5.01 3.72
C LEU A 139 -16.58 4.00 4.38
N GLY A 140 -15.92 3.17 3.58
CA GLY A 140 -14.98 2.17 4.09
C GLY A 140 -13.70 2.78 4.64
N GLY A 141 -13.14 3.79 4.00
CA GLY A 141 -11.96 4.51 4.49
C GLY A 141 -12.26 5.27 5.76
N PHE A 142 -13.39 5.99 5.81
CA PHE A 142 -13.81 6.71 6.99
C PHE A 142 -14.12 5.76 8.16
N ALA A 143 -14.81 4.64 7.90
CA ALA A 143 -15.05 3.61 8.91
C ALA A 143 -13.74 3.01 9.44
N ALA A 144 -12.76 2.74 8.57
CA ALA A 144 -11.44 2.27 8.97
C ALA A 144 -10.71 3.30 9.86
N SER A 145 -10.82 4.60 9.54
CA SER A 145 -10.31 5.68 10.39
C SER A 145 -10.98 5.68 11.76
N LEU A 146 -12.32 5.68 11.80
CA LEU A 146 -13.08 5.70 13.04
C LEU A 146 -12.84 4.48 13.94
N LEU A 147 -12.62 3.31 13.35
CA LEU A 147 -12.48 2.06 14.12
C LEU A 147 -11.04 1.76 14.54
N LEU A 148 -10.05 2.31 13.85
CA LEU A 148 -8.64 2.00 14.09
C LEU A 148 -7.82 3.24 14.43
N ASN A 149 -7.89 4.29 13.61
CA ASN A 149 -7.04 5.45 13.78
C ASN A 149 -7.45 6.30 14.98
N HIS A 150 -8.73 6.64 15.12
CA HIS A 150 -9.24 7.45 16.22
C HIS A 150 -9.11 6.75 17.59
N PRO A 151 -9.53 5.47 17.78
CA PRO A 151 -9.42 4.83 19.08
C PRO A 151 -7.97 4.70 19.56
N LEU A 152 -7.04 4.32 18.68
CA LEU A 152 -5.62 4.26 19.03
C LEU A 152 -5.05 5.66 19.28
N GLY A 153 -5.48 6.67 18.51
CA GLY A 153 -5.11 8.07 18.74
C GLY A 153 -5.58 8.60 20.09
N ILE A 154 -6.84 8.33 20.45
CA ILE A 154 -7.42 8.69 21.76
C ILE A 154 -6.63 8.04 22.89
N LEU A 155 -6.27 6.76 22.75
CA LEU A 155 -5.44 6.06 23.74
C LEU A 155 -4.06 6.68 23.85
N GLY A 156 -3.41 7.03 22.72
CA GLY A 156 -2.12 7.70 22.71
C GLY A 156 -2.16 9.06 23.39
N MET A 157 -3.19 9.88 23.13
CA MET A 157 -3.40 11.16 23.82
C MET A 157 -3.63 10.95 25.32
N SER A 158 -4.45 9.96 25.69
CA SER A 158 -4.74 9.68 27.09
C SER A 158 -3.48 9.28 27.88
N ILE A 159 -2.65 8.43 27.29
CA ILE A 159 -1.44 7.91 27.96
C ILE A 159 -0.31 8.93 27.96
N ASN A 160 -0.02 9.55 26.80
CA ASN A 160 1.19 10.36 26.65
C ASN A 160 0.99 11.86 26.94
N ALA A 161 -0.27 12.34 26.98
CA ALA A 161 -0.58 13.71 27.41
C ALA A 161 -1.26 13.73 28.78
N ASP A 162 -1.32 12.59 29.47
CA ASP A 162 -1.90 12.43 30.80
C ASP A 162 -3.35 12.95 30.90
N LEU A 163 -4.11 12.74 29.83
CA LEU A 163 -5.50 13.20 29.72
C LEU A 163 -6.47 12.10 30.15
N PRO A 164 -7.51 12.42 30.92
CA PRO A 164 -8.63 11.50 31.13
C PRO A 164 -9.20 11.04 29.79
N LEU A 165 -9.51 9.75 29.64
CA LEU A 165 -9.96 9.16 28.37
C LEU A 165 -11.14 9.92 27.73
N ARG A 166 -12.05 10.41 28.57
CA ARG A 166 -13.18 11.25 28.11
C ARG A 166 -12.72 12.57 27.48
N VAL A 167 -11.71 13.20 28.06
CA VAL A 167 -11.16 14.47 27.56
C VAL A 167 -10.43 14.23 26.25
N ALA A 168 -9.63 13.17 26.15
CA ALA A 168 -8.97 12.76 24.91
C ALA A 168 -9.99 12.45 23.80
N ALA A 169 -11.09 11.75 24.11
CA ALA A 169 -12.14 11.45 23.15
C ALA A 169 -12.88 12.71 22.66
N VAL A 170 -13.14 13.67 23.53
CA VAL A 170 -13.74 14.96 23.15
C VAL A 170 -12.77 15.78 22.29
N ALA A 171 -11.47 15.78 22.64
CA ALA A 171 -10.44 16.45 21.83
C ALA A 171 -10.34 15.85 20.43
N ASP A 172 -10.48 14.53 20.29
CA ASP A 172 -10.44 13.81 19.02
C ASP A 172 -11.58 14.25 18.05
N LEU A 173 -12.76 14.65 18.56
CA LEU A 173 -13.87 15.13 17.72
C LEU A 173 -13.47 16.33 16.85
N ALA A 174 -12.47 17.13 17.25
CA ALA A 174 -11.97 18.25 16.48
C ALA A 174 -11.33 17.84 15.16
N TYR A 175 -10.85 16.58 15.03
CA TYR A 175 -10.24 16.06 13.81
C TYR A 175 -11.27 15.54 12.79
N TRP A 176 -12.48 15.14 13.24
CA TRP A 176 -13.49 14.51 12.41
C TRP A 176 -13.88 15.29 11.16
N PRO A 177 -14.17 16.62 11.23
CA PRO A 177 -14.53 17.39 10.03
C PRO A 177 -13.40 17.36 8.97
N GLY A 178 -12.15 17.51 9.43
CA GLY A 178 -10.98 17.40 8.56
C GLY A 178 -10.84 16.00 7.95
N ASP A 179 -11.07 14.95 8.71
CA ASP A 179 -10.94 13.58 8.26
C ASP A 179 -12.05 13.16 7.28
N ILE A 180 -13.26 13.70 7.42
CA ILE A 180 -14.33 13.55 6.43
C ILE A 180 -13.86 14.11 5.09
N ILE A 181 -13.37 15.35 5.06
CA ILE A 181 -12.89 16.01 3.83
C ILE A 181 -11.73 15.23 3.22
N LYS A 182 -10.75 14.82 4.00
CA LYS A 182 -9.58 14.04 3.55
C LYS A 182 -9.98 12.70 2.96
N ASN A 183 -10.95 12.00 3.58
CA ASN A 183 -11.44 10.73 3.06
C ASN A 183 -12.24 10.90 1.76
N ILE A 184 -13.03 11.97 1.62
CA ILE A 184 -13.71 12.31 0.35
C ILE A 184 -12.68 12.54 -0.75
N LEU A 185 -11.66 13.34 -0.48
CA LEU A 185 -10.58 13.62 -1.44
C LEU A 185 -9.81 12.35 -1.80
N ALA A 186 -9.44 11.53 -0.82
CA ALA A 186 -8.73 10.27 -1.04
C ALA A 186 -9.57 9.30 -1.90
N ALA A 187 -10.87 9.16 -1.61
CA ALA A 187 -11.77 8.34 -2.39
C ALA A 187 -11.91 8.85 -3.83
N SER A 188 -12.03 10.17 -4.01
CA SER A 188 -12.13 10.80 -5.33
C SER A 188 -10.88 10.55 -6.18
N VAL A 189 -9.71 10.78 -5.61
CA VAL A 189 -8.41 10.52 -6.28
C VAL A 189 -8.26 9.02 -6.59
N ALA A 190 -8.61 8.15 -5.65
CA ALA A 190 -8.55 6.71 -5.86
C ALA A 190 -9.47 6.24 -7.00
N VAL A 191 -10.68 6.80 -7.12
CA VAL A 191 -11.59 6.51 -8.26
C VAL A 191 -10.96 6.92 -9.58
N LEU A 192 -10.33 8.10 -9.65
CA LEU A 192 -9.65 8.57 -10.87
C LEU A 192 -8.49 7.65 -11.23
N ILE A 193 -7.68 7.26 -10.26
CA ILE A 193 -6.56 6.33 -10.48
C ILE A 193 -7.07 4.96 -10.95
N HIS A 194 -8.13 4.42 -10.35
CA HIS A 194 -8.70 3.13 -10.78
C HIS A 194 -9.40 3.18 -12.14
N ARG A 195 -9.84 4.35 -12.58
CA ARG A 195 -10.32 4.56 -13.96
C ARG A 195 -9.16 4.57 -14.96
N ALA A 196 -8.08 5.29 -14.65
CA ALA A 196 -6.91 5.40 -15.53
C ALA A 196 -6.09 4.09 -15.55
N PHE A 197 -5.99 3.40 -14.41
CA PHE A 197 -5.18 2.19 -14.22
C PHE A 197 -6.00 1.06 -13.58
N PRO A 198 -6.93 0.43 -14.30
CA PRO A 198 -7.86 -0.56 -13.75
C PRO A 198 -7.16 -1.81 -13.18
N ASP A 199 -5.92 -2.07 -13.58
CA ASP A 199 -5.17 -3.25 -13.19
C ASP A 199 -4.38 -3.10 -11.88
N VAL A 200 -4.30 -1.90 -11.30
CA VAL A 200 -3.50 -1.65 -10.08
C VAL A 200 -3.92 -2.57 -8.93
N LEU A 201 -5.24 -2.74 -8.71
CA LEU A 201 -5.78 -3.65 -7.68
C LEU A 201 -6.19 -5.03 -8.21
N ARG A 202 -6.38 -5.17 -9.53
CA ARG A 202 -6.81 -6.45 -10.13
C ARG A 202 -5.65 -7.41 -10.36
N ARG A 203 -4.41 -6.96 -10.33
CA ARG A 203 -3.24 -7.83 -10.45
C ARG A 203 -3.31 -8.87 -9.33
N ARG A 204 -3.61 -10.11 -9.69
CA ARG A 204 -3.48 -11.27 -8.81
C ARG A 204 -2.07 -11.24 -8.24
N GLY A 205 -1.94 -11.26 -6.91
CA GLY A 205 -0.69 -11.63 -6.29
C GLY A 205 -0.25 -12.96 -6.92
N VAL A 206 1.05 -13.12 -7.13
CA VAL A 206 1.63 -14.39 -7.59
C VAL A 206 0.99 -15.50 -6.76
N SER A 207 0.18 -16.35 -7.39
CA SER A 207 -0.44 -17.49 -6.73
C SER A 207 0.70 -18.40 -6.28
N MET A 208 0.56 -19.00 -5.10
CA MET A 208 1.52 -19.99 -4.61
C MET A 208 1.70 -21.10 -5.64
N ASP A 209 0.65 -21.44 -6.38
CA ASP A 209 0.66 -22.43 -7.48
C ASP A 209 1.59 -22.03 -8.62
N SER A 210 1.73 -20.73 -8.93
CA SER A 210 2.67 -20.25 -9.96
C SER A 210 4.13 -20.32 -9.51
N LEU A 211 4.39 -20.32 -8.19
CA LEU A 211 5.74 -20.53 -7.65
C LEU A 211 6.10 -22.01 -7.61
N VAL A 212 5.14 -22.87 -7.32
CA VAL A 212 5.32 -24.33 -7.33
C VAL A 212 5.49 -24.84 -8.75
N GLY A 213 4.66 -24.38 -9.71
CA GLY A 213 4.76 -24.74 -11.12
C GLY A 213 6.10 -24.35 -11.74
N ALA A 214 6.58 -23.12 -11.48
CA ALA A 214 7.88 -22.66 -11.98
C ALA A 214 9.08 -23.44 -11.38
N GLY A 215 8.93 -23.95 -10.14
CA GLY A 215 9.93 -24.80 -9.50
C GLY A 215 9.98 -26.20 -10.11
N VAL A 216 8.83 -26.78 -10.44
CA VAL A 216 8.72 -28.13 -11.04
C VAL A 216 9.25 -28.11 -12.48
N ASP A 217 8.89 -27.13 -13.28
CA ASP A 217 9.37 -27.00 -14.67
C ASP A 217 10.88 -26.77 -14.73
N SER A 218 11.45 -26.00 -13.80
CA SER A 218 12.90 -25.80 -13.69
C SER A 218 13.64 -27.09 -13.30
N ALA A 219 13.08 -27.89 -12.39
CA ALA A 219 13.68 -29.16 -11.99
C ALA A 219 13.58 -30.20 -13.12
N ALA A 220 12.45 -30.27 -13.82
CA ALA A 220 12.28 -31.17 -14.97
C ALA A 220 13.21 -30.83 -16.13
N GLY A 221 13.39 -29.54 -16.44
CA GLY A 221 14.31 -29.08 -17.47
C GLY A 221 15.78 -29.39 -17.16
N ALA A 222 16.19 -29.30 -15.90
CA ALA A 222 17.54 -29.65 -15.45
C ALA A 222 17.83 -31.16 -15.60
N HIS A 223 16.84 -32.01 -15.29
CA HIS A 223 16.99 -33.47 -15.46
C HIS A 223 17.09 -33.89 -16.92
N LEU A 224 16.31 -33.27 -17.83
CA LEU A 224 16.36 -33.58 -19.26
C LEU A 224 17.69 -33.16 -19.92
N ASN A 225 18.21 -32.00 -19.53
CA ASN A 225 19.51 -31.53 -20.04
C ASN A 225 20.68 -32.37 -19.49
N GLY A 226 20.62 -32.83 -18.24
CA GLY A 226 21.64 -33.72 -17.68
C GLY A 226 21.63 -35.11 -18.33
N ALA A 227 20.45 -35.64 -18.68
CA ALA A 227 20.34 -36.92 -19.39
C ALA A 227 20.84 -36.85 -20.83
N ALA A 228 20.56 -35.72 -21.52
CA ALA A 228 21.08 -35.49 -22.90
C ALA A 228 22.61 -35.36 -22.95
N ALA A 229 23.21 -34.67 -21.98
CA ALA A 229 24.69 -34.54 -21.89
C ALA A 229 25.37 -35.91 -21.62
N SER A 230 24.78 -36.74 -20.72
CA SER A 230 25.31 -38.07 -20.42
C SER A 230 25.17 -39.08 -21.60
N ALA A 231 24.17 -38.88 -22.47
CA ALA A 231 24.00 -39.71 -23.66
C ALA A 231 24.99 -39.34 -24.76
N ALA A 232 25.36 -38.09 -24.92
CA ALA A 232 26.33 -37.60 -25.89
C ALA A 232 27.80 -38.06 -25.59
N GLU A 233 28.13 -38.31 -24.33
CA GLU A 233 29.44 -38.81 -23.92
C GLU A 233 29.63 -40.33 -24.12
N ARG A 234 28.60 -41.07 -24.51
CA ARG A 234 28.61 -42.56 -24.62
C ARG A 234 28.71 -43.07 -26.06
N GLU A 235 28.93 -42.23 -27.07
CA GLU A 235 29.21 -42.77 -28.41
C GLU A 235 30.60 -43.32 -28.48
N PRO A 236 30.79 -44.66 -28.69
CA PRO A 236 32.08 -45.26 -28.83
C PRO A 236 32.62 -44.93 -30.23
N GLY A 237 33.83 -44.36 -30.29
CA GLY A 237 34.52 -44.13 -31.53
C GLY A 237 34.69 -45.42 -32.32
N VAL A 238 34.05 -45.48 -33.48
CA VAL A 238 34.31 -46.55 -34.49
C VAL A 238 35.53 -46.15 -35.27
N LYS A 239 36.51 -47.02 -35.19
CA LYS A 239 37.71 -46.95 -36.04
C LYS A 239 37.37 -47.40 -37.45
#